data_42b0526c9319746035180d814e26dce5
#
_entry.id   42b0526c9319746035180d814e26dce5
#
_cell.length_a   1.000
_cell.length_b   1.000
_cell.length_c   1.000
_cell.angle_alpha   90.00
_cell.angle_beta   90.00
_cell.angle_gamma   90.00
#
_symmetry.space_group_name_H-M   'P 1'
#
loop_
_entity.id
_entity.type
_entity.pdbx_description
1 polymer ?
#
loop_
_entity_poly.entity_id
_entity_poly.type
_entity_poly.pdbx_seq_one_letter_code
_entity_poly.pdbx_strand_id
1 'polypeptide(L)'
;MPHFTLYGSSHSLPTYKVALMLRLSGAPFSFRYVSFQKRMHKTPEFLALSRWGQVPVLLDGDRVHVQSAAIVEHLAAILGRFEGADAASRQSIREWLYWDVDVLFPPVFGCYGVSLMQRKLLPLVIEPAVADFHRLRAETALTSLDSQLGNRGYLCGADPTIADLFCYGDVAFAEFCAFDLGRWPNVAHWARRVTVLPGFKAPFDLLHMRDIEFA
;
A
#
# COMPACT_ATOMS: atom_id res chain seq x y z
N MET A 1 10.02 -13.88 -18.23
CA MET A 1 9.91 -12.81 -17.20
C MET A 1 10.06 -13.47 -15.84
N PRO A 2 10.66 -12.81 -14.85
CA PRO A 2 10.72 -13.37 -13.51
C PRO A 2 9.28 -13.61 -13.00
N HIS A 3 9.06 -14.74 -12.36
CA HIS A 3 7.79 -15.05 -11.73
C HIS A 3 7.89 -14.73 -10.24
N PHE A 4 7.15 -13.72 -9.81
CA PHE A 4 7.14 -13.30 -8.42
C PHE A 4 6.15 -14.11 -7.60
N THR A 5 6.45 -14.33 -6.32
CA THR A 5 5.47 -14.83 -5.35
C THR A 5 5.30 -13.80 -4.24
N LEU A 6 4.07 -13.28 -4.11
CA LEU A 6 3.69 -12.31 -3.09
C LEU A 6 2.89 -12.99 -1.98
N TYR A 7 3.46 -13.08 -0.79
CA TYR A 7 2.75 -13.48 0.43
C TYR A 7 2.11 -12.28 1.08
N GLY A 8 0.82 -12.35 1.36
CA GLY A 8 0.10 -11.21 1.88
C GLY A 8 -1.30 -11.49 2.40
N SER A 9 -1.97 -10.45 2.84
CA SER A 9 -3.36 -10.51 3.29
C SER A 9 -4.21 -9.48 2.55
N SER A 10 -5.47 -9.82 2.26
CA SER A 10 -6.43 -8.93 1.60
C SER A 10 -6.73 -7.67 2.42
N HIS A 11 -6.56 -7.72 3.73
CA HIS A 11 -6.77 -6.59 4.65
C HIS A 11 -5.46 -5.86 5.00
N SER A 12 -4.40 -6.05 4.22
CA SER A 12 -3.11 -5.41 4.45
C SER A 12 -2.84 -4.32 3.43
N LEU A 13 -2.86 -3.06 3.87
CA LEU A 13 -2.51 -1.90 3.05
C LEU A 13 -1.11 -2.06 2.42
N PRO A 14 -0.06 -2.45 3.21
CA PRO A 14 1.27 -2.71 2.63
C PRO A 14 1.29 -3.82 1.58
N THR A 15 0.45 -4.87 1.72
CA THR A 15 0.33 -5.92 0.70
C THR A 15 -0.27 -5.37 -0.58
N TYR A 16 -1.30 -4.54 -0.46
CA TYR A 16 -1.93 -3.92 -1.62
C TYR A 16 -0.96 -3.01 -2.40
N LYS A 17 -0.13 -2.22 -1.71
CA LYS A 17 0.90 -1.37 -2.34
C LYS A 17 1.81 -2.18 -3.28
N VAL A 18 2.28 -3.34 -2.83
CA VAL A 18 3.14 -4.23 -3.64
C VAL A 18 2.37 -4.91 -4.77
N ALA A 19 1.17 -5.42 -4.48
CA ALA A 19 0.33 -6.05 -5.50
C ALA A 19 -0.07 -5.08 -6.62
N LEU A 20 -0.40 -3.83 -6.25
CA LEU A 20 -0.71 -2.76 -7.21
C LEU A 20 0.49 -2.46 -8.11
N MET A 21 1.70 -2.35 -7.53
CA MET A 21 2.94 -2.14 -8.29
C MET A 21 3.16 -3.26 -9.31
N LEU A 22 3.08 -4.53 -8.90
CA LEU A 22 3.22 -5.68 -9.79
C LEU A 22 2.18 -5.64 -10.90
N ARG A 23 0.92 -5.40 -10.55
CA ARG A 23 -0.19 -5.37 -11.50
C ARG A 23 -0.05 -4.26 -12.55
N LEU A 24 0.23 -3.03 -12.13
CA LEU A 24 0.39 -1.89 -13.03
C LEU A 24 1.66 -1.98 -13.87
N SER A 25 2.67 -2.72 -13.42
CA SER A 25 3.86 -3.02 -14.21
C SER A 25 3.65 -4.13 -15.24
N GLY A 26 2.50 -4.84 -15.22
CA GLY A 26 2.24 -6.00 -16.07
C GLY A 26 3.12 -7.20 -15.71
N ALA A 27 3.66 -7.25 -14.50
CA ALA A 27 4.49 -8.34 -14.03
C ALA A 27 3.62 -9.52 -13.54
N PRO A 28 3.77 -10.74 -14.08
CA PRO A 28 3.03 -11.90 -13.59
C PRO A 28 3.49 -12.28 -12.18
N PHE A 29 2.56 -12.65 -11.32
CA PHE A 29 2.88 -13.07 -9.95
C PHE A 29 1.87 -14.06 -9.38
N SER A 30 2.33 -14.91 -8.47
CA SER A 30 1.48 -15.73 -7.61
C SER A 30 1.20 -14.98 -6.32
N PHE A 31 -0.06 -14.89 -5.93
CA PHE A 31 -0.45 -14.41 -4.61
C PHE A 31 -0.69 -15.59 -3.67
N ARG A 32 -0.06 -15.58 -2.50
CA ARG A 32 -0.20 -16.59 -1.44
C ARG A 32 -0.82 -15.93 -0.21
N TYR A 33 -2.04 -16.32 0.10
CA TYR A 33 -2.81 -15.72 1.17
C TYR A 33 -2.28 -16.11 2.56
N VAL A 34 -1.99 -15.11 3.38
CA VAL A 34 -1.56 -15.26 4.77
C VAL A 34 -2.69 -14.84 5.71
N SER A 35 -3.34 -15.82 6.35
CA SER A 35 -4.44 -15.56 7.29
C SER A 35 -3.92 -15.09 8.66
N PHE A 36 -4.29 -13.86 9.03
CA PHE A 36 -4.02 -13.34 10.37
C PHE A 36 -4.85 -14.03 11.45
N GLN A 37 -6.09 -14.42 11.14
CA GLN A 37 -6.95 -15.14 12.06
C GLN A 37 -6.36 -16.50 12.45
N LYS A 38 -5.77 -17.22 11.47
CA LYS A 38 -5.05 -18.48 11.70
C LYS A 38 -3.63 -18.28 12.20
N ARG A 39 -3.20 -17.04 12.43
CA ARG A 39 -1.84 -16.67 12.85
C ARG A 39 -0.74 -17.23 11.94
N MET A 40 -1.02 -17.43 10.65
CA MET A 40 -0.04 -17.97 9.69
C MET A 40 1.24 -17.15 9.64
N HIS A 41 1.15 -15.82 9.79
CA HIS A 41 2.31 -14.92 9.86
C HIS A 41 3.23 -15.15 11.08
N LYS A 42 2.87 -16.02 12.02
CA LYS A 42 3.65 -16.38 13.23
C LYS A 42 4.08 -17.83 13.25
N THR A 43 3.85 -18.59 12.18
CA THR A 43 4.37 -19.97 12.09
C THR A 43 5.88 -19.97 11.82
N PRO A 44 6.60 -21.03 12.23
CA PRO A 44 8.03 -21.13 11.96
C PRO A 44 8.38 -21.01 10.47
N GLU A 45 7.56 -21.61 9.60
CA GLU A 45 7.75 -21.60 8.15
C GLU A 45 7.66 -20.16 7.60
N PHE A 46 6.68 -19.38 8.06
CA PHE A 46 6.55 -17.99 7.63
C PHE A 46 7.63 -17.09 8.25
N LEU A 47 8.03 -17.34 9.49
CA LEU A 47 9.10 -16.60 10.17
C LEU A 47 10.47 -16.85 9.49
N ALA A 48 10.67 -17.99 8.83
CA ALA A 48 11.83 -18.23 7.99
C ALA A 48 11.88 -17.31 6.74
N LEU A 49 10.72 -16.90 6.22
CA LEU A 49 10.60 -15.93 5.13
C LEU A 49 10.61 -14.48 5.65
N SER A 50 9.90 -14.22 6.73
CA SER A 50 9.74 -12.88 7.30
C SER A 50 10.20 -12.86 8.75
N ARG A 51 11.43 -12.43 8.99
CA ARG A 51 12.03 -12.35 10.34
C ARG A 51 11.21 -11.57 11.37
N TRP A 52 10.29 -10.72 10.93
CA TRP A 52 9.38 -9.95 11.80
C TRP A 52 7.95 -10.53 11.83
N GLY A 53 7.67 -11.57 11.05
CA GLY A 53 6.34 -12.14 10.93
C GLY A 53 5.32 -11.11 10.43
N GLN A 54 5.69 -10.35 9.43
CA GLN A 54 4.88 -9.31 8.79
C GLN A 54 4.69 -9.60 7.31
N VAL A 55 3.59 -9.12 6.76
CA VAL A 55 3.32 -9.09 5.32
C VAL A 55 3.41 -7.64 4.82
N PRO A 56 3.76 -7.44 3.53
CA PRO A 56 4.07 -8.42 2.50
C PRO A 56 5.46 -9.05 2.61
N VAL A 57 5.59 -10.24 2.00
CA VAL A 57 6.87 -10.82 1.61
C VAL A 57 6.84 -11.07 0.13
N LEU A 58 7.86 -10.65 -0.60
CA LEU A 58 8.03 -10.93 -2.02
C LEU A 58 9.18 -11.91 -2.23
N LEU A 59 8.93 -12.98 -2.98
CA LEU A 59 10.00 -13.80 -3.56
C LEU A 59 10.24 -13.34 -5.00
N ASP A 60 11.51 -13.12 -5.32
CA ASP A 60 12.03 -12.88 -6.66
C ASP A 60 13.07 -13.98 -6.94
N GLY A 61 12.62 -15.07 -7.57
CA GLY A 61 13.39 -16.32 -7.60
C GLY A 61 13.65 -16.82 -6.19
N ASP A 62 14.92 -17.04 -5.84
CA ASP A 62 15.34 -17.49 -4.51
C ASP A 62 15.55 -16.35 -3.50
N ARG A 63 15.36 -15.09 -3.93
CA ARG A 63 15.56 -13.93 -3.07
C ARG A 63 14.28 -13.55 -2.35
N VAL A 64 14.39 -13.35 -1.04
CA VAL A 64 13.30 -12.93 -0.18
C VAL A 64 13.41 -11.45 0.11
N HIS A 65 12.37 -10.69 -0.20
CA HIS A 65 12.27 -9.26 0.07
C HIS A 65 11.14 -9.01 1.07
N VAL A 66 11.43 -8.17 2.06
CA VAL A 66 10.48 -7.73 3.10
C VAL A 66 10.45 -6.20 3.18
N GLN A 67 9.43 -5.63 3.83
CA GLN A 67 9.13 -4.21 3.88
C GLN A 67 8.63 -3.64 2.54
N SER A 68 7.37 -3.24 2.53
CA SER A 68 6.67 -2.83 1.29
C SER A 68 7.37 -1.71 0.53
N ALA A 69 7.94 -0.71 1.23
CA ALA A 69 8.68 0.37 0.59
C ALA A 69 9.94 -0.15 -0.14
N ALA A 70 10.73 -0.99 0.53
CA ALA A 70 11.92 -1.59 -0.08
C ALA A 70 11.56 -2.54 -1.24
N ILE A 71 10.43 -3.25 -1.13
CA ILE A 71 9.93 -4.13 -2.20
C ILE A 71 9.55 -3.31 -3.44
N VAL A 72 8.82 -2.21 -3.30
CA VAL A 72 8.43 -1.40 -4.46
C VAL A 72 9.61 -0.70 -5.11
N GLU A 73 10.62 -0.26 -4.33
CA GLU A 73 11.88 0.27 -4.89
C GLU A 73 12.62 -0.82 -5.70
N HIS A 74 12.74 -2.04 -5.15
CA HIS A 74 13.33 -3.17 -5.87
C HIS A 74 12.59 -3.46 -7.18
N LEU A 75 11.25 -3.57 -7.12
CA LEU A 75 10.42 -3.82 -8.29
C LEU A 75 10.55 -2.71 -9.35
N ALA A 76 10.57 -1.43 -8.94
CA ALA A 76 10.77 -0.33 -9.87
C ALA A 76 12.09 -0.46 -10.63
N ALA A 77 13.18 -0.73 -9.91
CA ALA A 77 14.50 -0.86 -10.50
C ALA A 77 14.63 -2.04 -11.48
N ILE A 78 14.08 -3.22 -11.13
CA ILE A 78 14.22 -4.41 -11.99
C ILE A 78 13.23 -4.46 -13.15
N LEU A 79 12.05 -3.82 -13.00
CA LEU A 79 11.02 -3.77 -14.05
C LEU A 79 11.16 -2.53 -14.94
N GLY A 80 11.96 -1.52 -14.56
CA GLY A 80 12.09 -0.26 -15.26
C GLY A 80 10.75 0.48 -15.36
N ARG A 81 9.89 0.39 -14.34
CA ARG A 81 8.54 0.97 -14.33
C ARG A 81 8.33 1.83 -13.10
N PHE A 82 7.71 2.99 -13.29
CA PHE A 82 7.39 3.92 -12.20
C PHE A 82 8.63 4.41 -11.43
N GLU A 83 9.79 4.26 -12.02
CA GLU A 83 11.08 4.70 -11.49
C GLU A 83 11.29 6.20 -11.78
N GLY A 84 12.07 6.88 -10.94
CA GLY A 84 12.50 8.24 -11.22
C GLY A 84 13.52 8.28 -12.36
N ALA A 85 13.38 9.28 -13.25
CA ALA A 85 14.21 9.42 -14.44
C ALA A 85 15.70 9.68 -14.12
N ASP A 86 15.97 10.33 -12.99
CA ASP A 86 17.31 10.73 -12.55
C ASP A 86 17.49 10.59 -11.03
N ALA A 87 18.66 10.96 -10.53
CA ALA A 87 18.96 10.87 -9.11
C ALA A 87 18.07 11.79 -8.25
N ALA A 88 17.71 12.97 -8.77
CA ALA A 88 16.87 13.93 -8.03
C ALA A 88 15.43 13.44 -7.91
N SER A 89 14.84 12.92 -8.99
CA SER A 89 13.51 12.33 -8.97
C SER A 89 13.45 11.07 -8.10
N ARG A 90 14.48 10.22 -8.13
CA ARG A 90 14.58 9.06 -7.21
C ARG A 90 14.69 9.47 -5.75
N GLN A 91 15.39 10.58 -5.46
CA GLN A 91 15.43 11.13 -4.10
C GLN A 91 14.04 11.62 -3.67
N SER A 92 13.34 12.39 -4.52
CA SER A 92 11.98 12.85 -4.23
C SER A 92 11.00 11.68 -3.99
N ILE A 93 11.11 10.61 -4.78
CA ILE A 93 10.34 9.38 -4.58
C ILE A 93 10.58 8.81 -3.17
N ARG A 94 11.84 8.69 -2.73
CA ARG A 94 12.17 8.17 -1.39
C ARG A 94 11.61 9.05 -0.28
N GLU A 95 11.65 10.37 -0.43
CA GLU A 95 11.05 11.29 0.52
C GLU A 95 9.56 10.99 0.72
N TRP A 96 8.82 10.72 -0.36
CA TRP A 96 7.43 10.32 -0.29
C TRP A 96 7.21 8.95 0.32
N LEU A 97 8.05 7.96 0.00
CA LEU A 97 7.96 6.62 0.60
C LEU A 97 8.18 6.67 2.12
N TYR A 98 9.18 7.43 2.58
CA TYR A 98 9.44 7.60 4.00
C TYR A 98 8.37 8.43 4.70
N TRP A 99 7.89 9.49 4.05
CA TRP A 99 6.76 10.29 4.55
C TRP A 99 5.49 9.43 4.73
N ASP A 100 5.19 8.59 3.77
CA ASP A 100 4.06 7.66 3.85
C ASP A 100 4.20 6.73 5.06
N VAL A 101 5.32 6.06 5.19
CA VAL A 101 5.57 5.09 6.29
C VAL A 101 5.50 5.74 7.67
N ASP A 102 5.92 6.99 7.80
CA ASP A 102 5.96 7.70 9.09
C ASP A 102 4.69 8.52 9.37
N VAL A 103 4.10 9.13 8.36
CA VAL A 103 3.06 10.15 8.52
C VAL A 103 1.69 9.70 8.03
N LEU A 104 1.57 9.11 6.81
CA LEU A 104 0.28 8.75 6.23
C LEU A 104 -0.20 7.37 6.69
N PHE A 105 0.63 6.34 6.54
CA PHE A 105 0.25 4.96 6.81
C PHE A 105 -0.19 4.73 8.27
N PRO A 106 0.53 5.15 9.33
CA PRO A 106 0.17 4.76 10.69
C PRO A 106 -1.23 5.21 11.12
N PRO A 107 -1.65 6.48 10.90
CA PRO A 107 -2.99 6.90 11.28
C PRO A 107 -4.09 6.31 10.38
N VAL A 108 -3.86 6.15 9.07
CA VAL A 108 -4.84 5.52 8.18
C VAL A 108 -5.03 4.05 8.56
N PHE A 109 -3.94 3.33 8.83
CA PHE A 109 -4.01 1.95 9.33
C PHE A 109 -4.75 1.86 10.68
N GLY A 110 -4.54 2.82 11.60
CA GLY A 110 -5.30 2.91 12.85
C GLY A 110 -6.80 3.11 12.62
N CYS A 111 -7.19 4.04 11.75
CA CYS A 111 -8.59 4.24 11.37
C CYS A 111 -9.19 2.99 10.70
N TYR A 112 -8.43 2.31 9.85
CA TYR A 112 -8.87 1.05 9.25
C TYR A 112 -9.05 -0.05 10.30
N GLY A 113 -8.16 -0.15 11.28
CA GLY A 113 -8.31 -1.03 12.44
C GLY A 113 -9.62 -0.80 13.21
N VAL A 114 -9.98 0.46 13.45
CA VAL A 114 -11.27 0.84 14.05
C VAL A 114 -12.44 0.35 13.18
N SER A 115 -12.38 0.57 11.88
CA SER A 115 -13.41 0.09 10.95
C SER A 115 -13.57 -1.43 10.97
N LEU A 116 -12.46 -2.16 10.97
CA LEU A 116 -12.48 -3.64 11.06
C LEU A 116 -13.05 -4.13 12.40
N MET A 117 -12.73 -3.46 13.51
CA MET A 117 -13.31 -3.75 14.82
C MET A 117 -14.83 -3.54 14.81
N GLN A 118 -15.30 -2.39 14.32
CA GLN A 118 -16.73 -2.08 14.25
C GLN A 118 -17.50 -3.09 13.39
N ARG A 119 -16.87 -3.63 12.34
CA ARG A 119 -17.42 -4.69 11.49
C ARG A 119 -17.24 -6.10 12.05
N LYS A 120 -16.71 -6.23 13.27
CA LYS A 120 -16.42 -7.51 13.94
C LYS A 120 -15.45 -8.43 13.16
N LEU A 121 -14.59 -7.83 12.35
CA LEU A 121 -13.56 -8.53 11.58
C LEU A 121 -12.24 -8.65 12.33
N LEU A 122 -12.04 -7.83 13.37
CA LEU A 122 -10.92 -7.93 14.32
C LEU A 122 -11.47 -8.04 15.76
N PRO A 123 -10.97 -8.99 16.56
CA PRO A 123 -11.34 -9.15 17.97
C PRO A 123 -10.52 -8.18 18.85
N LEU A 124 -10.57 -6.91 18.54
CA LEU A 124 -9.88 -5.84 19.26
C LEU A 124 -10.90 -4.87 19.82
N VAL A 125 -10.58 -4.28 20.97
CA VAL A 125 -11.28 -3.11 21.51
C VAL A 125 -10.32 -1.93 21.37
N ILE A 126 -10.74 -0.89 20.64
CA ILE A 126 -9.98 0.35 20.49
C ILE A 126 -10.74 1.43 21.22
N GLU A 127 -10.10 2.04 22.21
CA GLU A 127 -10.69 3.13 22.99
C GLU A 127 -11.03 4.33 22.11
N PRO A 128 -12.15 5.02 22.34
CA PRO A 128 -12.57 6.17 21.54
C PRO A 128 -11.49 7.23 21.39
N ALA A 129 -10.78 7.57 22.45
CA ALA A 129 -9.69 8.55 22.39
C ALA A 129 -8.55 8.14 21.44
N VAL A 130 -8.25 6.84 21.34
CA VAL A 130 -7.25 6.32 20.39
C VAL A 130 -7.79 6.39 18.96
N ALA A 131 -9.07 6.10 18.75
CA ALA A 131 -9.72 6.23 17.45
C ALA A 131 -9.71 7.70 16.97
N ASP A 132 -10.05 8.63 17.85
CA ASP A 132 -10.05 10.09 17.57
C ASP A 132 -8.64 10.59 17.26
N PHE A 133 -7.63 10.11 18.00
CA PHE A 133 -6.21 10.44 17.75
C PHE A 133 -5.77 10.00 16.34
N HIS A 134 -6.09 8.75 15.94
CA HIS A 134 -5.77 8.29 14.59
C HIS A 134 -6.52 9.10 13.52
N ARG A 135 -7.80 9.41 13.77
CA ARG A 135 -8.60 10.20 12.83
C ARG A 135 -8.01 11.58 12.62
N LEU A 136 -7.68 12.31 13.68
CA LEU A 136 -7.08 13.63 13.61
C LEU A 136 -5.75 13.60 12.83
N ARG A 137 -4.89 12.63 13.11
CA ARG A 137 -3.62 12.48 12.40
C ARG A 137 -3.79 12.13 10.94
N ALA A 138 -4.75 11.28 10.60
CA ALA A 138 -5.06 10.93 9.21
C ALA A 138 -5.58 12.15 8.44
N GLU A 139 -6.48 12.95 9.03
CA GLU A 139 -6.98 14.19 8.43
C GLU A 139 -5.85 15.20 8.22
N THR A 140 -4.92 15.32 9.18
CA THR A 140 -3.72 16.17 9.04
C THR A 140 -2.82 15.69 7.89
N ALA A 141 -2.57 14.39 7.79
CA ALA A 141 -1.76 13.81 6.72
C ALA A 141 -2.41 14.03 5.34
N LEU A 142 -3.72 13.78 5.22
CA LEU A 142 -4.48 14.01 3.98
C LEU A 142 -4.48 15.50 3.59
N THR A 143 -4.56 16.42 4.56
CA THR A 143 -4.48 17.87 4.30
C THR A 143 -3.09 18.25 3.79
N SER A 144 -2.03 17.67 4.37
CA SER A 144 -0.65 17.88 3.88
C SER A 144 -0.48 17.33 2.47
N LEU A 145 -0.98 16.13 2.19
CA LEU A 145 -0.96 15.51 0.87
C LEU A 145 -1.70 16.37 -0.17
N ASP A 146 -2.90 16.86 0.17
CA ASP A 146 -3.71 17.71 -0.69
C ASP A 146 -2.99 19.01 -1.06
N SER A 147 -2.37 19.65 -0.06
CA SER A 147 -1.58 20.87 -0.26
C SER A 147 -0.36 20.63 -1.17
N GLN A 148 0.34 19.51 -0.98
CA GLN A 148 1.54 19.18 -1.78
C GLN A 148 1.19 18.80 -3.22
N LEU A 149 0.07 18.13 -3.42
CA LEU A 149 -0.44 17.83 -4.77
C LEU A 149 -0.76 19.11 -5.54
N GLY A 150 -1.47 20.06 -4.94
CA GLY A 150 -1.83 21.32 -5.58
C GLY A 150 -2.32 21.09 -7.02
N ASN A 151 -1.69 21.76 -7.98
CA ASN A 151 -2.00 21.61 -9.42
C ASN A 151 -1.12 20.56 -10.13
N ARG A 152 -0.40 19.70 -9.38
CA ARG A 152 0.48 18.68 -9.98
C ARG A 152 -0.33 17.51 -10.52
N GLY A 153 0.20 16.87 -11.56
CA GLY A 153 -0.37 15.61 -12.07
C GLY A 153 -0.20 14.47 -11.08
N TYR A 154 1.02 14.29 -10.59
CA TYR A 154 1.44 13.25 -9.65
C TYR A 154 2.44 13.82 -8.63
N LEU A 155 2.78 13.03 -7.61
CA LEU A 155 3.60 13.48 -6.47
C LEU A 155 4.99 13.97 -6.88
N CYS A 156 5.60 13.30 -7.85
CA CYS A 156 6.97 13.62 -8.30
C CYS A 156 7.03 14.28 -9.68
N GLY A 157 5.90 14.68 -10.27
CA GLY A 157 5.91 15.36 -11.57
C GLY A 157 4.68 15.11 -12.44
N ALA A 158 4.91 14.98 -13.77
CA ALA A 158 3.85 14.79 -14.76
C ALA A 158 3.41 13.32 -14.87
N ASP A 159 4.32 12.38 -14.64
CA ASP A 159 4.11 10.96 -14.78
C ASP A 159 4.01 10.26 -13.40
N PRO A 160 3.23 9.17 -13.30
CA PRO A 160 3.12 8.42 -12.07
C PRO A 160 4.42 7.68 -11.74
N THR A 161 4.77 7.68 -10.46
CA THR A 161 5.92 6.96 -9.91
C THR A 161 5.49 5.99 -8.79
N ILE A 162 6.43 5.19 -8.27
CA ILE A 162 6.13 4.38 -7.09
C ILE A 162 5.70 5.19 -5.88
N ALA A 163 6.05 6.48 -5.79
CA ALA A 163 5.53 7.37 -4.74
C ALA A 163 4.00 7.46 -4.82
N ASP A 164 3.46 7.62 -6.03
CA ASP A 164 2.01 7.70 -6.24
C ASP A 164 1.33 6.39 -5.91
N LEU A 165 1.86 5.27 -6.39
CA LEU A 165 1.28 3.94 -6.13
C LEU A 165 1.32 3.58 -4.65
N PHE A 166 2.38 3.98 -3.96
CA PHE A 166 2.61 3.68 -2.56
C PHE A 166 1.68 4.49 -1.65
N CYS A 167 1.64 5.81 -1.80
CA CYS A 167 0.73 6.68 -1.03
C CYS A 167 -0.74 6.40 -1.38
N TYR A 168 -1.05 6.11 -2.66
CA TYR A 168 -2.39 5.70 -3.06
C TYR A 168 -2.84 4.43 -2.35
N GLY A 169 -1.91 3.50 -2.08
CA GLY A 169 -2.22 2.28 -1.35
C GLY A 169 -2.88 2.50 0.01
N ASP A 170 -2.61 3.61 0.69
CA ASP A 170 -3.29 3.99 1.93
C ASP A 170 -4.59 4.74 1.64
N VAL A 171 -4.58 5.67 0.68
CA VAL A 171 -5.78 6.44 0.30
C VAL A 171 -6.89 5.52 -0.22
N ALA A 172 -6.55 4.41 -0.89
CA ALA A 172 -7.49 3.40 -1.33
C ALA A 172 -8.30 2.76 -0.19
N PHE A 173 -7.80 2.81 1.05
CA PHE A 173 -8.50 2.32 2.23
C PHE A 173 -9.21 3.44 3.01
N ALA A 174 -9.06 4.71 2.63
CA ALA A 174 -9.67 5.83 3.31
C ALA A 174 -11.22 5.76 3.31
N GLU A 175 -11.81 5.26 2.21
CA GLU A 175 -13.27 5.04 2.13
C GLU A 175 -13.76 4.05 3.19
N PHE A 176 -12.98 3.02 3.51
CA PHE A 176 -13.30 2.07 4.57
C PHE A 176 -13.15 2.67 5.97
N CYS A 177 -12.48 3.82 6.08
CA CYS A 177 -12.32 4.60 7.31
C CYS A 177 -13.37 5.71 7.45
N ALA A 178 -14.37 5.75 6.58
CA ALA A 178 -15.39 6.78 6.50
C ALA A 178 -14.81 8.20 6.31
N PHE A 179 -13.73 8.34 5.54
CA PHE A 179 -13.25 9.63 5.07
C PHE A 179 -13.99 10.02 3.78
N ASP A 180 -14.55 11.23 3.78
CA ASP A 180 -15.03 11.85 2.55
C ASP A 180 -13.84 12.55 1.86
N LEU A 181 -13.31 11.93 0.81
CA LEU A 181 -12.20 12.50 0.05
C LEU A 181 -12.58 13.81 -0.67
N GLY A 182 -13.84 14.16 -0.78
CA GLY A 182 -14.30 15.46 -1.29
C GLY A 182 -13.78 16.65 -0.47
N ARG A 183 -13.43 16.42 0.80
CA ARG A 183 -12.76 17.43 1.66
C ARG A 183 -11.33 17.76 1.22
N TRP A 184 -10.72 16.91 0.41
CA TRP A 184 -9.35 17.05 -0.13
C TRP A 184 -9.38 16.91 -1.67
N PRO A 185 -9.78 17.96 -2.38
CA PRO A 185 -10.08 17.88 -3.81
C PRO A 185 -8.88 17.49 -4.67
N ASN A 186 -7.67 17.91 -4.29
CA ASN A 186 -6.46 17.53 -5.02
C ASN A 186 -6.13 16.04 -4.83
N VAL A 187 -6.30 15.52 -3.60
CA VAL A 187 -6.18 14.07 -3.33
C VAL A 187 -7.23 13.30 -4.11
N ALA A 188 -8.49 13.73 -4.11
CA ALA A 188 -9.56 13.08 -4.86
C ALA A 188 -9.29 13.05 -6.37
N HIS A 189 -8.77 14.14 -6.94
CA HIS A 189 -8.40 14.23 -8.34
C HIS A 189 -7.20 13.35 -8.69
N TRP A 190 -6.17 13.38 -7.86
CA TRP A 190 -5.00 12.52 -8.01
C TRP A 190 -5.36 11.04 -7.87
N ALA A 191 -6.15 10.66 -6.87
CA ALA A 191 -6.60 9.28 -6.70
C ALA A 191 -7.34 8.76 -7.93
N ARG A 192 -8.23 9.57 -8.53
CA ARG A 192 -8.89 9.22 -9.80
C ARG A 192 -7.90 9.01 -10.94
N ARG A 193 -6.81 9.79 -11.03
CA ARG A 193 -5.77 9.56 -12.04
C ARG A 193 -5.08 8.22 -11.85
N VAL A 194 -4.83 7.80 -10.60
CA VAL A 194 -4.27 6.47 -10.32
C VAL A 194 -5.25 5.35 -10.71
N THR A 195 -6.56 5.52 -10.43
CA THR A 195 -7.56 4.48 -10.73
C THR A 195 -7.81 4.24 -12.22
N VAL A 196 -7.43 5.17 -13.09
CA VAL A 196 -7.57 4.99 -14.55
C VAL A 196 -6.30 4.47 -15.22
N LEU A 197 -5.23 4.21 -14.46
CA LEU A 197 -4.02 3.60 -15.01
C LEU A 197 -4.33 2.20 -15.57
N PRO A 198 -3.79 1.84 -16.76
CA PRO A 198 -4.05 0.54 -17.37
C PRO A 198 -3.66 -0.61 -16.44
N GLY A 199 -4.60 -1.52 -16.19
CA GLY A 199 -4.40 -2.66 -15.31
C GLY A 199 -4.76 -2.41 -13.83
N PHE A 200 -5.20 -1.21 -13.48
CA PHE A 200 -5.63 -0.92 -12.10
C PHE A 200 -6.71 -1.89 -11.60
N LYS A 201 -6.61 -2.24 -10.34
CA LYS A 201 -7.61 -3.00 -9.57
C LYS A 201 -7.71 -2.43 -8.15
N ALA A 202 -8.94 -2.27 -7.65
CA ALA A 202 -9.18 -1.88 -6.27
C ALA A 202 -8.69 -2.96 -5.28
N PRO A 203 -8.49 -2.63 -3.99
CA PRO A 203 -7.87 -3.56 -3.03
C PRO A 203 -8.50 -4.97 -3.01
N PHE A 204 -9.81 -5.07 -2.90
CA PHE A 204 -10.51 -6.36 -2.79
C PHE A 204 -10.83 -7.01 -4.14
N ASP A 205 -10.62 -6.31 -5.27
CA ASP A 205 -10.62 -6.87 -6.61
C ASP A 205 -9.25 -7.47 -6.97
N LEU A 206 -8.19 -7.00 -6.30
CA LEU A 206 -6.82 -7.48 -6.51
C LEU A 206 -6.42 -8.55 -5.49
N LEU A 207 -6.79 -8.39 -4.22
CA LEU A 207 -6.39 -9.27 -3.13
C LEU A 207 -7.58 -10.03 -2.57
N HIS A 208 -7.50 -11.35 -2.56
CA HIS A 208 -8.54 -12.23 -2.04
C HIS A 208 -8.06 -13.02 -0.83
N MET A 209 -9.00 -13.63 -0.09
CA MET A 209 -8.69 -14.51 1.04
C MET A 209 -8.35 -15.94 0.59
N ARG A 210 -7.67 -16.06 -0.55
CA ARG A 210 -7.21 -17.32 -1.17
C ARG A 210 -6.00 -17.06 -2.05
N ASP A 211 -5.30 -18.12 -2.42
CA ASP A 211 -4.22 -18.08 -3.41
C ASP A 211 -4.75 -17.77 -4.81
N ILE A 212 -4.01 -16.98 -5.57
CA ILE A 212 -4.36 -16.58 -6.95
C ILE A 212 -3.09 -16.50 -7.80
N GLU A 213 -3.23 -16.87 -9.06
CA GLU A 213 -2.21 -16.67 -10.09
C GLU A 213 -2.61 -15.47 -10.97
N PHE A 214 -1.71 -14.51 -11.11
CA PHE A 214 -1.87 -13.36 -12.00
C PHE A 214 -0.92 -13.50 -13.19
N ALA A 215 -1.49 -13.62 -14.37
CA ALA A 215 -0.77 -13.66 -15.64
C ALA A 215 -0.49 -12.26 -16.18
#